data_adbbe134a5d37e6f6ae734983c9d58db
#
_entry.id   adbbe134a5d37e6f6ae734983c9d58db
#
_cell.length_a   1.000
_cell.length_b   1.000
_cell.length_c   1.000
_cell.angle_alpha   90.00
_cell.angle_beta   90.00
_cell.angle_gamma   90.00
#
_symmetry.space_group_name_H-M   'P 1'
#
loop_
_entity.id
_entity.type
_entity.pdbx_description
1 polymer ?
#
loop_
_entity_poly.entity_id
_entity_poly.type
_entity_poly.pdbx_seq_one_letter_code
_entity_poly.pdbx_strand_id
1 'polypeptide(L)'
;AINNNIESHQLTSLLDLVAVSIASDIVPVMGENRVLAYHGLRQLNSNPSTGLKAIIDVCGLSEKEITMSDIVFKIGPRINASGRIQNGKEAVDLLIEKEFNIALKKSNQINQYNETRKDLDKNMTEEANKIVENLNNLSERRSIVLYNEAWHKGVIGIVASRLTEIYYRPAVVLTRTDDLATGSARSVSGFDIYKAIEYCRNLLENFGGHTYAAGLSMKIEKVPEFTRRFEEYVSNHILPEQTNATINIDAQLDFRDITPKFFFDLKKFNPFGPENLKPIFATLNVYDYGTSKVVGREQEHIKLELVDNKSNNVMNGIAFGQSSQVRYIKTKQSFNICYTIEENIHKHGDIQLQIEDIKPSRFQ
;
A
#
# COMPACT_ATOMS: atom_id res chain seq x y z
N ALA A 1 5.67 20.67 -27.29
CA ALA A 1 4.50 21.51 -27.59
C ALA A 1 4.85 22.54 -28.69
N ILE A 2 5.90 23.32 -28.50
CA ILE A 2 6.29 24.42 -29.43
C ILE A 2 6.57 23.88 -30.85
N ASN A 3 7.23 22.71 -30.95
CA ASN A 3 7.60 22.14 -32.26
C ASN A 3 6.43 21.49 -33.03
N ASN A 4 5.29 21.26 -32.41
CA ASN A 4 4.15 20.53 -32.99
C ASN A 4 2.85 21.34 -32.99
N ASN A 5 2.90 22.66 -32.76
CA ASN A 5 1.72 23.54 -32.64
C ASN A 5 0.67 23.06 -31.62
N ILE A 6 1.09 22.32 -30.58
CA ILE A 6 0.20 21.89 -29.53
C ILE A 6 0.08 23.04 -28.52
N GLU A 7 -1.14 23.53 -28.30
CA GLU A 7 -1.38 24.59 -27.33
C GLU A 7 -1.25 24.09 -25.88
N SER A 8 -0.72 24.94 -25.01
CA SER A 8 -0.45 24.57 -23.61
C SER A 8 -1.67 24.03 -22.88
N HIS A 9 -2.88 24.55 -23.18
CA HIS A 9 -4.12 24.07 -22.55
C HIS A 9 -4.45 22.63 -22.92
N GLN A 10 -4.07 22.15 -24.10
CA GLN A 10 -4.27 20.75 -24.53
C GLN A 10 -3.40 19.79 -23.71
N LEU A 11 -2.19 20.21 -23.34
CA LEU A 11 -1.32 19.42 -22.47
C LEU A 11 -1.77 19.45 -21.02
N THR A 12 -2.16 20.63 -20.52
CA THR A 12 -2.62 20.75 -19.13
C THR A 12 -3.89 19.97 -18.87
N SER A 13 -4.76 19.81 -19.88
CA SER A 13 -5.98 18.98 -19.74
C SER A 13 -5.72 17.49 -19.56
N LEU A 14 -4.48 17.00 -19.79
CA LEU A 14 -4.08 15.61 -19.60
C LEU A 14 -3.38 15.37 -18.25
N LEU A 15 -3.22 16.39 -17.42
CA LEU A 15 -2.51 16.26 -16.14
C LEU A 15 -3.24 15.37 -15.14
N ASP A 16 -4.55 15.24 -15.22
CA ASP A 16 -5.33 14.31 -14.43
C ASP A 16 -4.91 12.85 -14.67
N LEU A 17 -4.69 12.47 -15.92
CA LEU A 17 -4.18 11.15 -16.31
C LEU A 17 -2.74 10.95 -15.80
N VAL A 18 -1.91 12.00 -15.85
CA VAL A 18 -0.53 11.96 -15.34
C VAL A 18 -0.54 11.74 -13.81
N ALA A 19 -1.38 12.45 -13.06
CA ALA A 19 -1.50 12.25 -11.61
C ALA A 19 -1.95 10.82 -11.27
N VAL A 20 -2.93 10.28 -12.04
CA VAL A 20 -3.37 8.89 -11.87
C VAL A 20 -2.24 7.90 -12.17
N SER A 21 -1.46 8.14 -13.22
CA SER A 21 -0.30 7.30 -13.56
C SER A 21 0.76 7.33 -12.45
N ILE A 22 1.18 8.52 -12.00
CA ILE A 22 2.17 8.70 -10.92
C ILE A 22 1.74 7.93 -9.67
N ALA A 23 0.47 8.07 -9.26
CA ALA A 23 -0.04 7.42 -8.06
C ALA A 23 -0.20 5.91 -8.22
N SER A 24 -0.72 5.44 -9.37
CA SER A 24 -1.03 4.03 -9.60
C SER A 24 0.21 3.16 -9.80
N ASP A 25 1.29 3.73 -10.30
CA ASP A 25 2.58 3.06 -10.52
C ASP A 25 3.56 3.27 -9.35
N ILE A 26 3.15 4.01 -8.32
CA ILE A 26 3.89 4.22 -7.06
C ILE A 26 5.30 4.80 -7.34
N VAL A 27 5.41 5.71 -8.30
CA VAL A 27 6.69 6.37 -8.61
C VAL A 27 7.01 7.48 -7.60
N PRO A 28 8.29 7.86 -7.43
CA PRO A 28 8.69 8.93 -6.53
C PRO A 28 7.94 10.24 -6.76
N VAL A 29 7.36 10.81 -5.70
CA VAL A 29 6.62 12.09 -5.73
C VAL A 29 7.58 13.23 -5.36
N MET A 30 8.64 13.35 -6.15
CA MET A 30 9.68 14.36 -6.01
C MET A 30 9.90 15.10 -7.34
N GLY A 31 10.57 16.25 -7.29
CA GLY A 31 10.92 17.02 -8.49
C GLY A 31 9.72 17.26 -9.42
N GLU A 32 9.87 16.89 -10.68
CA GLU A 32 8.85 17.08 -11.73
C GLU A 32 7.57 16.29 -11.42
N ASN A 33 7.69 15.04 -10.94
CA ASN A 33 6.54 14.22 -10.60
C ASN A 33 5.65 14.87 -9.53
N ARG A 34 6.25 15.54 -8.53
CA ARG A 34 5.48 16.25 -7.51
C ARG A 34 4.71 17.44 -8.09
N VAL A 35 5.34 18.21 -8.97
CA VAL A 35 4.68 19.33 -9.66
C VAL A 35 3.54 18.83 -10.55
N LEU A 36 3.78 17.79 -11.33
CA LEU A 36 2.78 17.20 -12.21
C LEU A 36 1.62 16.59 -11.41
N ALA A 37 1.91 15.87 -10.33
CA ALA A 37 0.89 15.31 -9.44
C ALA A 37 0.05 16.40 -8.77
N TYR A 38 0.67 17.50 -8.31
CA TYR A 38 -0.03 18.64 -7.71
C TYR A 38 -1.04 19.27 -8.69
N HIS A 39 -0.60 19.60 -9.89
CA HIS A 39 -1.48 20.19 -10.89
C HIS A 39 -2.49 19.18 -11.45
N GLY A 40 -2.10 17.93 -11.60
CA GLY A 40 -2.98 16.86 -12.05
C GLY A 40 -4.09 16.53 -11.04
N LEU A 41 -3.82 16.55 -9.74
CA LEU A 41 -4.85 16.44 -8.70
C LEU A 41 -5.84 17.61 -8.75
N ARG A 42 -5.35 18.83 -8.97
CA ARG A 42 -6.23 19.99 -9.12
C ARG A 42 -7.13 19.85 -10.37
N GLN A 43 -6.57 19.40 -11.48
CA GLN A 43 -7.33 19.11 -12.70
C GLN A 43 -8.36 18.00 -12.45
N LEU A 44 -7.96 16.91 -11.77
CA LEU A 44 -8.83 15.78 -11.43
C LEU A 44 -10.02 16.21 -10.55
N ASN A 45 -9.80 17.15 -9.61
CA ASN A 45 -10.82 17.66 -8.72
C ASN A 45 -11.71 18.75 -9.34
N SER A 46 -11.25 19.47 -10.36
CA SER A 46 -12.00 20.57 -10.97
C SER A 46 -12.73 20.16 -12.24
N ASN A 47 -12.05 19.49 -13.16
CA ASN A 47 -12.58 19.09 -14.45
C ASN A 47 -11.87 17.83 -14.97
N PRO A 48 -12.17 16.66 -14.40
CA PRO A 48 -11.57 15.39 -14.83
C PRO A 48 -11.99 15.02 -16.25
N SER A 49 -11.11 14.30 -16.95
CA SER A 49 -11.44 13.67 -18.23
C SER A 49 -12.63 12.72 -18.09
N THR A 50 -13.39 12.53 -19.16
CA THR A 50 -14.67 11.78 -19.13
C THR A 50 -14.50 10.37 -18.55
N GLY A 51 -13.44 9.65 -18.92
CA GLY A 51 -13.16 8.31 -18.40
C GLY A 51 -12.84 8.33 -16.92
N LEU A 52 -12.03 9.30 -16.45
CA LEU A 52 -11.72 9.45 -15.02
C LEU A 52 -12.96 9.92 -14.23
N LYS A 53 -13.78 10.81 -14.77
CA LYS A 53 -15.04 11.21 -14.14
C LYS A 53 -15.95 10.01 -13.89
N ALA A 54 -16.07 9.12 -14.86
CA ALA A 54 -16.91 7.92 -14.72
C ALA A 54 -16.37 6.94 -13.66
N ILE A 55 -15.05 6.74 -13.58
CA ILE A 55 -14.48 5.84 -12.57
C ILE A 55 -14.51 6.46 -11.16
N ILE A 56 -14.37 7.78 -11.05
CA ILE A 56 -14.55 8.54 -9.80
C ILE A 56 -15.97 8.34 -9.25
N ASP A 57 -16.97 8.42 -10.13
CA ASP A 57 -18.37 8.20 -9.76
C ASP A 57 -18.60 6.78 -9.24
N VAL A 58 -18.13 5.78 -9.94
CA VAL A 58 -18.19 4.37 -9.51
C VAL A 58 -17.43 4.10 -8.21
N CYS A 59 -16.39 4.91 -7.91
CA CYS A 59 -15.66 4.85 -6.64
C CYS A 59 -16.41 5.53 -5.48
N GLY A 60 -17.51 6.25 -5.72
CA GLY A 60 -18.20 7.06 -4.71
C GLY A 60 -17.36 8.26 -4.23
N LEU A 61 -16.60 8.88 -5.14
CA LEU A 61 -15.69 9.99 -4.82
C LEU A 61 -16.17 11.34 -5.35
N SER A 62 -17.32 11.42 -6.04
CA SER A 62 -17.79 12.62 -6.75
C SER A 62 -18.05 13.83 -5.85
N GLU A 63 -18.38 13.60 -4.56
CA GLU A 63 -18.77 14.65 -3.61
C GLU A 63 -17.65 15.05 -2.65
N LYS A 64 -16.40 14.66 -2.91
CA LYS A 64 -15.27 14.96 -2.02
C LYS A 64 -14.00 15.27 -2.79
N GLU A 65 -13.09 15.99 -2.14
CA GLU A 65 -11.75 16.21 -2.67
C GLU A 65 -10.99 14.89 -2.78
N ILE A 66 -10.52 14.57 -3.98
CA ILE A 66 -9.74 13.38 -4.30
C ILE A 66 -8.28 13.63 -3.95
N THR A 67 -7.70 12.73 -3.19
CA THR A 67 -6.30 12.74 -2.77
C THR A 67 -5.47 11.70 -3.53
N MET A 68 -4.12 11.76 -3.42
CA MET A 68 -3.24 10.69 -3.92
C MET A 68 -3.63 9.34 -3.32
N SER A 69 -3.98 9.30 -2.05
CA SER A 69 -4.42 8.08 -1.38
C SER A 69 -5.69 7.48 -2.01
N ASP A 70 -6.66 8.32 -2.40
CA ASP A 70 -7.86 7.83 -3.10
C ASP A 70 -7.50 7.24 -4.48
N ILE A 71 -6.52 7.83 -5.17
CA ILE A 71 -6.05 7.25 -6.45
C ILE A 71 -5.38 5.90 -6.19
N VAL A 72 -4.42 5.82 -5.26
CA VAL A 72 -3.67 4.59 -4.95
C VAL A 72 -4.60 3.45 -4.49
N PHE A 73 -5.60 3.74 -3.65
CA PHE A 73 -6.40 2.70 -3.00
C PHE A 73 -7.77 2.47 -3.62
N LYS A 74 -8.27 3.39 -4.47
CA LYS A 74 -9.61 3.27 -5.05
C LYS A 74 -9.61 3.30 -6.57
N ILE A 75 -9.00 4.30 -7.21
CA ILE A 75 -9.02 4.47 -8.67
C ILE A 75 -8.03 3.52 -9.34
N GLY A 76 -6.75 3.58 -8.95
CA GLY A 76 -5.67 2.77 -9.53
C GLY A 76 -5.91 1.26 -9.49
N PRO A 77 -6.36 0.67 -8.35
CA PRO A 77 -6.68 -0.75 -8.29
C PRO A 77 -7.75 -1.21 -9.28
N ARG A 78 -8.74 -0.37 -9.59
CA ARG A 78 -9.77 -0.66 -10.61
C ARG A 78 -9.16 -0.66 -12.01
N ILE A 79 -8.42 0.36 -12.36
CA ILE A 79 -7.70 0.44 -13.65
C ILE A 79 -6.79 -0.77 -13.82
N ASN A 80 -6.00 -1.10 -12.81
CA ASN A 80 -5.07 -2.23 -12.81
C ASN A 80 -5.78 -3.59 -12.88
N ALA A 81 -7.00 -3.71 -12.34
CA ALA A 81 -7.75 -4.97 -12.34
C ALA A 81 -8.09 -5.46 -13.75
N SER A 82 -8.31 -4.56 -14.71
CA SER A 82 -8.57 -4.96 -16.11
C SER A 82 -7.42 -5.77 -16.70
N GLY A 83 -6.16 -5.34 -16.50
CA GLY A 83 -4.98 -6.07 -16.98
C GLY A 83 -4.65 -7.34 -16.18
N ARG A 84 -5.20 -7.48 -14.96
CA ARG A 84 -4.99 -8.68 -14.12
C ARG A 84 -6.02 -9.77 -14.40
N ILE A 85 -7.27 -9.41 -14.65
CA ILE A 85 -8.41 -10.35 -14.78
C ILE A 85 -8.75 -10.62 -16.24
N GLN A 86 -8.61 -9.60 -17.12
CA GLN A 86 -8.93 -9.67 -18.53
C GLN A 86 -7.82 -9.04 -19.40
N ASN A 87 -8.09 -7.88 -19.96
CA ASN A 87 -7.19 -7.18 -20.88
C ASN A 87 -7.04 -5.71 -20.50
N GLY A 88 -5.80 -5.26 -20.31
CA GLY A 88 -5.48 -3.88 -19.99
C GLY A 88 -5.95 -2.84 -21.02
N LYS A 89 -6.22 -3.26 -22.26
CA LYS A 89 -6.80 -2.40 -23.28
C LYS A 89 -8.15 -1.80 -22.86
N GLU A 90 -8.96 -2.51 -22.10
CA GLU A 90 -10.26 -2.00 -21.62
C GLU A 90 -10.09 -0.78 -20.70
N ALA A 91 -9.02 -0.72 -19.93
CA ALA A 91 -8.70 0.46 -19.13
C ALA A 91 -8.32 1.65 -20.04
N VAL A 92 -7.53 1.42 -21.08
CA VAL A 92 -7.18 2.46 -22.04
C VAL A 92 -8.45 2.97 -22.75
N ASP A 93 -9.30 2.06 -23.24
CA ASP A 93 -10.56 2.38 -23.91
C ASP A 93 -11.54 3.15 -23.01
N LEU A 94 -11.47 2.96 -21.68
CA LEU A 94 -12.19 3.80 -20.72
C LEU A 94 -11.57 5.19 -20.62
N LEU A 95 -10.26 5.29 -20.42
CA LEU A 95 -9.58 6.56 -20.14
C LEU A 95 -9.64 7.54 -21.31
N ILE A 96 -9.71 7.05 -22.57
CA ILE A 96 -9.84 7.88 -23.77
C ILE A 96 -11.28 8.14 -24.23
N GLU A 97 -12.29 7.55 -23.55
CA GLU A 97 -13.69 7.68 -23.90
C GLU A 97 -14.18 9.13 -23.75
N LYS A 98 -14.99 9.59 -24.70
CA LYS A 98 -15.54 10.96 -24.76
C LYS A 98 -16.99 11.02 -24.27
N GLU A 99 -17.74 9.92 -24.43
CA GLU A 99 -19.14 9.84 -24.09
C GLU A 99 -19.34 9.29 -22.67
N PHE A 100 -19.86 10.12 -21.76
CA PHE A 100 -19.96 9.77 -20.33
C PHE A 100 -20.78 8.49 -20.08
N ASN A 101 -21.89 8.27 -20.77
CA ASN A 101 -22.70 7.06 -20.58
C ASN A 101 -21.96 5.80 -21.02
N ILE A 102 -21.10 5.88 -22.04
CA ILE A 102 -20.24 4.77 -22.47
C ILE A 102 -19.13 4.55 -21.46
N ALA A 103 -18.48 5.64 -21.02
CA ALA A 103 -17.45 5.59 -19.98
C ALA A 103 -17.99 4.97 -18.67
N LEU A 104 -19.21 5.32 -18.28
CA LEU A 104 -19.85 4.77 -17.07
C LEU A 104 -20.08 3.25 -17.18
N LYS A 105 -20.52 2.77 -18.34
CA LYS A 105 -20.65 1.31 -18.58
C LYS A 105 -19.31 0.59 -18.48
N LYS A 106 -18.25 1.15 -19.12
CA LYS A 106 -16.89 0.60 -19.04
C LYS A 106 -16.36 0.64 -17.60
N SER A 107 -16.59 1.71 -16.85
CA SER A 107 -16.20 1.84 -15.45
C SER A 107 -16.86 0.80 -14.55
N ASN A 108 -18.15 0.53 -14.74
CA ASN A 108 -18.86 -0.54 -14.03
C ASN A 108 -18.28 -1.92 -14.35
N GLN A 109 -17.93 -2.18 -15.60
CA GLN A 109 -17.28 -3.45 -15.99
C GLN A 109 -15.91 -3.61 -15.30
N ILE A 110 -15.08 -2.57 -15.32
CA ILE A 110 -13.77 -2.56 -14.65
C ILE A 110 -13.93 -2.71 -13.13
N ASN A 111 -14.98 -2.13 -12.53
CA ASN A 111 -15.29 -2.34 -11.13
C ASN A 111 -15.61 -3.81 -10.82
N GLN A 112 -16.34 -4.52 -11.69
CA GLN A 112 -16.58 -5.96 -11.53
C GLN A 112 -15.28 -6.76 -11.55
N TYR A 113 -14.34 -6.44 -12.45
CA TYR A 113 -13.01 -7.06 -12.44
C TYR A 113 -12.26 -6.80 -11.13
N ASN A 114 -12.37 -5.58 -10.59
CA ASN A 114 -11.74 -5.26 -9.31
C ASN A 114 -12.36 -6.03 -8.13
N GLU A 115 -13.69 -6.24 -8.11
CA GLU A 115 -14.31 -7.09 -7.09
C GLU A 115 -13.85 -8.56 -7.23
N THR A 116 -13.87 -9.13 -8.45
CA THR A 116 -13.31 -10.46 -8.71
C THR A 116 -11.85 -10.58 -8.25
N ARG A 117 -11.02 -9.57 -8.56
CA ARG A 117 -9.63 -9.52 -8.11
C ARG A 117 -9.51 -9.52 -6.59
N LYS A 118 -10.36 -8.76 -5.87
CA LYS A 118 -10.38 -8.73 -4.40
C LYS A 118 -10.75 -10.07 -3.80
N ASP A 119 -11.75 -10.75 -4.35
CA ASP A 119 -12.17 -12.08 -3.88
C ASP A 119 -11.05 -13.10 -4.08
N LEU A 120 -10.41 -13.09 -5.25
CA LEU A 120 -9.25 -13.94 -5.52
C LEU A 120 -8.08 -13.63 -4.57
N ASP A 121 -7.76 -12.35 -4.36
CA ASP A 121 -6.70 -11.89 -3.45
C ASP A 121 -6.96 -12.39 -2.02
N LYS A 122 -8.19 -12.21 -1.52
CA LYS A 122 -8.59 -12.67 -0.18
C LYS A 122 -8.44 -14.18 -0.04
N ASN A 123 -9.06 -14.95 -0.93
CA ASN A 123 -9.06 -16.40 -0.85
C ASN A 123 -7.65 -16.98 -0.98
N MET A 124 -6.88 -16.51 -1.97
CA MET A 124 -5.50 -16.97 -2.18
C MET A 124 -4.58 -16.57 -1.01
N THR A 125 -4.78 -15.39 -0.41
CA THR A 125 -3.99 -14.97 0.77
C THR A 125 -4.32 -15.82 1.99
N GLU A 126 -5.59 -16.16 2.22
CA GLU A 126 -6.01 -17.05 3.31
C GLU A 126 -5.42 -18.46 3.13
N GLU A 127 -5.45 -19.01 1.92
CA GLU A 127 -4.82 -20.30 1.61
C GLU A 127 -3.30 -20.24 1.79
N ALA A 128 -2.66 -19.20 1.28
CA ALA A 128 -1.21 -19.01 1.41
C ALA A 128 -0.79 -18.92 2.89
N ASN A 129 -1.53 -18.18 3.71
CA ASN A 129 -1.26 -18.08 5.15
C ASN A 129 -1.38 -19.46 5.84
N LYS A 130 -2.41 -20.23 5.53
CA LYS A 130 -2.56 -21.60 6.06
C LYS A 130 -1.38 -22.50 5.66
N ILE A 131 -0.89 -22.38 4.44
CA ILE A 131 0.30 -23.14 3.99
C ILE A 131 1.52 -22.69 4.79
N VAL A 132 1.75 -21.38 4.95
CA VAL A 132 2.90 -20.84 5.68
C VAL A 132 2.88 -21.26 7.14
N GLU A 133 1.73 -21.17 7.80
CA GLU A 133 1.54 -21.57 9.21
C GLU A 133 1.82 -23.05 9.45
N ASN A 134 1.55 -23.90 8.45
CA ASN A 134 1.83 -25.34 8.49
C ASN A 134 3.25 -25.72 8.02
N LEU A 135 4.08 -24.74 7.64
CA LEU A 135 5.48 -25.02 7.29
C LEU A 135 6.25 -25.39 8.57
N ASN A 136 6.88 -26.56 8.53
CA ASN A 136 7.83 -26.93 9.57
C ASN A 136 8.99 -25.92 9.60
N ASN A 137 9.40 -25.51 10.79
CA ASN A 137 10.52 -24.61 11.04
C ASN A 137 10.36 -23.20 10.44
N LEU A 138 9.14 -22.65 10.42
CA LEU A 138 8.91 -21.27 9.93
C LEU A 138 9.81 -20.24 10.64
N SER A 139 10.09 -20.43 11.93
CA SER A 139 10.98 -19.55 12.73
C SER A 139 12.43 -19.51 12.20
N GLU A 140 12.89 -20.58 11.60
CA GLU A 140 14.26 -20.72 11.08
C GLU A 140 14.40 -20.22 9.65
N ARG A 141 13.30 -20.20 8.89
CA ARG A 141 13.29 -19.75 7.50
C ARG A 141 13.45 -18.24 7.39
N ARG A 142 14.13 -17.80 6.37
CA ARG A 142 14.33 -16.38 6.03
C ARG A 142 13.58 -15.96 4.77
N SER A 143 12.97 -16.90 4.06
CA SER A 143 12.15 -16.63 2.88
C SER A 143 10.90 -17.50 2.83
N ILE A 144 9.96 -17.11 1.99
CA ILE A 144 8.73 -17.84 1.72
C ILE A 144 8.67 -18.14 0.23
N VAL A 145 8.57 -19.42 -0.14
CA VAL A 145 8.32 -19.85 -1.52
C VAL A 145 7.12 -20.77 -1.51
N LEU A 146 6.06 -20.37 -2.21
CA LEU A 146 4.83 -21.14 -2.32
C LEU A 146 4.50 -21.46 -3.78
N TYR A 147 3.99 -22.65 -4.04
CA TYR A 147 3.46 -23.06 -5.33
C TYR A 147 2.08 -23.69 -5.17
N ASN A 148 1.13 -23.20 -5.96
CA ASN A 148 -0.18 -23.83 -6.10
C ASN A 148 -0.66 -23.63 -7.54
N GLU A 149 -0.94 -24.73 -8.24
CA GLU A 149 -1.36 -24.71 -9.64
C GLU A 149 -2.71 -24.04 -9.90
N ALA A 150 -3.57 -23.98 -8.89
CA ALA A 150 -4.91 -23.38 -8.98
C ALA A 150 -4.92 -21.85 -8.79
N TRP A 151 -3.82 -21.23 -8.38
CA TRP A 151 -3.79 -19.80 -8.12
C TRP A 151 -3.80 -18.97 -9.40
N HIS A 152 -4.51 -17.84 -9.34
CA HIS A 152 -4.66 -16.96 -10.50
C HIS A 152 -3.39 -16.13 -10.77
N LYS A 153 -2.80 -16.28 -11.96
CA LYS A 153 -1.55 -15.61 -12.37
C LYS A 153 -1.56 -14.09 -12.15
N GLY A 154 -2.68 -13.41 -12.43
CA GLY A 154 -2.81 -11.95 -12.28
C GLY A 154 -2.81 -11.48 -10.81
N VAL A 155 -2.92 -12.40 -9.83
CA VAL A 155 -3.08 -12.08 -8.40
C VAL A 155 -1.87 -12.54 -7.56
N ILE A 156 -1.08 -13.53 -8.00
CA ILE A 156 0.08 -14.04 -7.23
C ILE A 156 1.04 -12.95 -6.75
N GLY A 157 1.22 -11.87 -7.54
CA GLY A 157 2.08 -10.76 -7.14
C GLY A 157 1.51 -9.94 -5.97
N ILE A 158 0.17 -9.89 -5.83
CA ILE A 158 -0.49 -9.24 -4.69
C ILE A 158 -0.32 -10.13 -3.46
N VAL A 159 -0.54 -11.43 -3.60
CA VAL A 159 -0.34 -12.41 -2.51
C VAL A 159 1.11 -12.38 -2.03
N ALA A 160 2.09 -12.34 -2.94
CA ALA A 160 3.51 -12.22 -2.56
C ALA A 160 3.77 -10.94 -1.73
N SER A 161 3.18 -9.79 -2.10
CA SER A 161 3.29 -8.55 -1.31
C SER A 161 2.69 -8.73 0.09
N ARG A 162 1.50 -9.32 0.20
CA ARG A 162 0.85 -9.55 1.50
C ARG A 162 1.65 -10.49 2.41
N LEU A 163 2.21 -11.56 1.85
CA LEU A 163 3.08 -12.46 2.62
C LEU A 163 4.33 -11.72 3.12
N THR A 164 4.92 -10.86 2.28
CA THR A 164 6.06 -10.03 2.68
C THR A 164 5.68 -9.03 3.78
N GLU A 165 4.50 -8.44 3.74
CA GLU A 165 3.98 -7.53 4.78
C GLU A 165 3.70 -8.27 6.09
N ILE A 166 3.04 -9.44 6.04
CA ILE A 166 2.63 -10.20 7.23
C ILE A 166 3.84 -10.82 7.94
N TYR A 167 4.72 -11.47 7.19
CA TYR A 167 5.84 -12.25 7.75
C TYR A 167 7.17 -11.51 7.76
N TYR A 168 7.24 -10.36 7.12
CA TYR A 168 8.44 -9.54 6.91
C TYR A 168 9.63 -10.37 6.39
N ARG A 169 9.40 -11.08 5.29
CA ARG A 169 10.37 -11.95 4.60
C ARG A 169 10.24 -11.82 3.09
N PRO A 170 11.34 -11.95 2.33
CA PRO A 170 11.25 -12.10 0.88
C PRO A 170 10.32 -13.26 0.52
N ALA A 171 9.35 -13.01 -0.35
CA ALA A 171 8.34 -14.00 -0.71
C ALA A 171 8.26 -14.21 -2.22
N VAL A 172 8.16 -15.47 -2.65
CA VAL A 172 7.92 -15.88 -4.03
C VAL A 172 6.64 -16.72 -4.07
N VAL A 173 5.69 -16.30 -4.88
CA VAL A 173 4.43 -17.03 -5.09
C VAL A 173 4.37 -17.49 -6.53
N LEU A 174 4.19 -18.78 -6.72
CA LEU A 174 4.22 -19.47 -8.00
C LEU A 174 2.86 -20.11 -8.30
N THR A 175 2.50 -20.11 -9.58
CA THR A 175 1.34 -20.85 -10.09
C THR A 175 1.69 -21.54 -11.40
N ARG A 176 0.84 -22.46 -11.85
CA ARG A 176 1.00 -23.10 -13.16
C ARG A 176 0.51 -22.19 -14.27
N THR A 177 1.32 -22.08 -15.31
CA THR A 177 0.94 -21.48 -16.59
C THR A 177 1.47 -22.40 -17.69
N ASP A 178 0.56 -23.05 -18.39
CA ASP A 178 0.90 -24.12 -19.33
C ASP A 178 1.73 -25.22 -18.62
N ASP A 179 2.94 -25.49 -19.07
CA ASP A 179 3.86 -26.49 -18.50
C ASP A 179 4.91 -25.90 -17.55
N LEU A 180 4.78 -24.62 -17.20
CA LEU A 180 5.73 -23.90 -16.35
C LEU A 180 5.11 -23.46 -15.03
N ALA A 181 5.91 -23.45 -13.98
CA ALA A 181 5.65 -22.66 -12.78
C ALA A 181 6.07 -21.22 -13.05
N THR A 182 5.07 -20.30 -13.07
CA THR A 182 5.29 -18.87 -13.24
C THR A 182 5.06 -18.16 -11.92
N GLY A 183 5.94 -17.25 -11.54
CA GLY A 183 5.94 -16.63 -10.24
C GLY A 183 6.13 -15.12 -10.21
N SER A 184 5.76 -14.57 -9.07
CA SER A 184 6.06 -13.19 -8.70
C SER A 184 6.74 -13.17 -7.34
N ALA A 185 7.82 -12.41 -7.26
CA ALA A 185 8.62 -12.25 -6.06
C ALA A 185 8.49 -10.82 -5.50
N ARG A 186 8.50 -10.70 -4.18
CA ARG A 186 8.49 -9.44 -3.44
C ARG A 186 9.52 -9.48 -2.32
N SER A 187 10.15 -8.34 -2.06
CA SER A 187 11.22 -8.21 -1.07
C SER A 187 10.84 -7.34 0.11
N VAL A 188 11.56 -7.52 1.19
CA VAL A 188 11.60 -6.57 2.33
C VAL A 188 12.53 -5.40 2.02
N SER A 189 12.40 -4.33 2.80
CA SER A 189 13.25 -3.15 2.66
C SER A 189 14.73 -3.51 2.77
N GLY A 190 15.54 -2.99 1.83
CA GLY A 190 16.99 -3.14 1.81
C GLY A 190 17.53 -4.47 1.28
N PHE A 191 16.68 -5.51 1.05
CA PHE A 191 17.13 -6.78 0.48
C PHE A 191 16.88 -6.83 -1.03
N ASP A 192 17.91 -7.19 -1.80
CA ASP A 192 17.83 -7.32 -3.26
C ASP A 192 17.37 -8.71 -3.69
N ILE A 193 16.05 -8.83 -3.96
CA ILE A 193 15.46 -10.11 -4.37
C ILE A 193 15.87 -10.52 -5.78
N TYR A 194 16.23 -9.58 -6.64
CA TYR A 194 16.70 -9.89 -7.99
C TYR A 194 17.97 -10.73 -7.95
N LYS A 195 18.96 -10.39 -7.10
CA LYS A 195 20.17 -11.17 -6.90
C LYS A 195 19.90 -12.58 -6.37
N ALA A 196 18.92 -12.71 -5.47
CA ALA A 196 18.54 -14.05 -4.96
C ALA A 196 17.94 -14.94 -6.07
N ILE A 197 17.15 -14.36 -6.96
CA ILE A 197 16.59 -15.07 -8.12
C ILE A 197 17.70 -15.37 -9.15
N GLU A 198 18.59 -14.40 -9.41
CA GLU A 198 19.72 -14.56 -10.32
C GLU A 198 20.67 -15.68 -9.88
N TYR A 199 20.88 -15.84 -8.58
CA TYR A 199 21.64 -16.99 -8.02
C TYR A 199 21.03 -18.34 -8.42
N CYS A 200 19.73 -18.40 -8.63
CA CYS A 200 19.00 -19.59 -9.07
C CYS A 200 18.85 -19.69 -10.60
N ARG A 201 19.51 -18.85 -11.38
CA ARG A 201 19.35 -18.66 -12.84
C ARG A 201 19.33 -19.96 -13.65
N ASN A 202 20.18 -20.93 -13.30
CA ASN A 202 20.27 -22.20 -14.01
C ASN A 202 19.06 -23.13 -13.83
N LEU A 203 18.12 -22.79 -12.96
CA LEU A 203 16.86 -23.47 -12.74
C LEU A 203 15.68 -22.78 -13.48
N LEU A 204 15.92 -21.58 -14.01
CA LEU A 204 14.88 -20.71 -14.56
C LEU A 204 14.87 -20.74 -16.08
N GLU A 205 13.67 -20.69 -16.66
CA GLU A 205 13.47 -20.45 -18.10
C GLU A 205 13.55 -18.94 -18.41
N ASN A 206 12.89 -18.12 -17.58
CA ASN A 206 12.93 -16.67 -17.68
C ASN A 206 12.87 -16.04 -16.28
N PHE A 207 13.51 -14.90 -16.14
CA PHE A 207 13.35 -14.03 -14.98
C PHE A 207 13.67 -12.58 -15.34
N GLY A 208 13.13 -11.65 -14.57
CA GLY A 208 13.38 -10.21 -14.72
C GLY A 208 12.73 -9.41 -13.61
N GLY A 209 13.24 -8.23 -13.36
CA GLY A 209 12.72 -7.38 -12.29
C GLY A 209 13.76 -6.42 -11.77
N HIS A 210 13.53 -5.96 -10.56
CA HIS A 210 14.34 -5.00 -9.83
C HIS A 210 14.52 -5.43 -8.36
N THR A 211 15.21 -4.65 -7.57
CA THR A 211 15.55 -4.91 -6.17
C THR A 211 14.37 -5.40 -5.31
N TYR A 212 13.16 -4.84 -5.51
CA TYR A 212 12.01 -5.13 -4.63
C TYR A 212 10.93 -6.03 -5.26
N ALA A 213 10.98 -6.25 -6.56
CA ALA A 213 10.00 -7.06 -7.25
C ALA A 213 10.59 -7.73 -8.49
N ALA A 214 10.27 -9.00 -8.68
CA ALA A 214 10.69 -9.74 -9.87
C ALA A 214 9.63 -10.74 -10.33
N GLY A 215 9.66 -11.05 -11.62
CA GLY A 215 8.92 -12.15 -12.23
C GLY A 215 9.87 -13.27 -12.63
N LEU A 216 9.40 -14.51 -12.59
CA LEU A 216 10.21 -15.68 -12.97
C LEU A 216 9.34 -16.79 -13.52
N SER A 217 9.95 -17.68 -14.30
CA SER A 217 9.33 -18.94 -14.71
C SER A 217 10.35 -20.07 -14.74
N MET A 218 9.90 -21.28 -14.44
CA MET A 218 10.72 -22.48 -14.42
C MET A 218 9.86 -23.71 -14.71
N LYS A 219 10.50 -24.84 -15.03
CA LYS A 219 9.81 -26.14 -15.07
C LYS A 219 9.31 -26.52 -13.68
N ILE A 220 8.11 -27.10 -13.60
CA ILE A 220 7.45 -27.41 -12.33
C ILE A 220 8.31 -28.34 -11.45
N GLU A 221 9.00 -29.31 -12.04
CA GLU A 221 9.90 -30.20 -11.32
C GLU A 221 11.12 -29.51 -10.69
N LYS A 222 11.42 -28.25 -11.08
CA LYS A 222 12.53 -27.47 -10.52
C LYS A 222 12.12 -26.66 -9.27
N VAL A 223 10.83 -26.56 -8.99
CA VAL A 223 10.33 -25.76 -7.84
C VAL A 223 10.93 -26.18 -6.50
N PRO A 224 11.06 -27.47 -6.15
CA PRO A 224 11.68 -27.86 -4.89
C PRO A 224 13.14 -27.43 -4.76
N GLU A 225 13.94 -27.61 -5.83
CA GLU A 225 15.35 -27.21 -5.83
C GLU A 225 15.50 -25.67 -5.80
N PHE A 226 14.65 -24.96 -6.55
CA PHE A 226 14.60 -23.49 -6.48
C PHE A 226 14.32 -23.03 -5.05
N THR A 227 13.30 -23.59 -4.39
CA THR A 227 12.92 -23.25 -3.01
C THR A 227 14.11 -23.41 -2.04
N ARG A 228 14.83 -24.53 -2.15
CA ARG A 228 16.01 -24.81 -1.32
C ARG A 228 17.13 -23.79 -1.57
N ARG A 229 17.48 -23.52 -2.81
CA ARG A 229 18.58 -22.61 -3.18
C ARG A 229 18.24 -21.15 -2.91
N PHE A 230 16.99 -20.77 -3.13
CA PHE A 230 16.52 -19.42 -2.81
C PHE A 230 16.61 -19.15 -1.30
N GLU A 231 16.15 -20.09 -0.47
CA GLU A 231 16.28 -20.00 1.00
C GLU A 231 17.75 -19.93 1.43
N GLU A 232 18.62 -20.76 0.85
CA GLU A 232 20.06 -20.77 1.11
C GLU A 232 20.68 -19.39 0.83
N TYR A 233 20.37 -18.80 -0.32
CA TYR A 233 20.88 -17.47 -0.67
C TYR A 233 20.35 -16.39 0.30
N VAL A 234 19.03 -16.38 0.55
CA VAL A 234 18.43 -15.40 1.44
C VAL A 234 19.01 -15.51 2.84
N SER A 235 19.10 -16.70 3.39
CA SER A 235 19.64 -16.93 4.75
C SER A 235 21.09 -16.46 4.90
N ASN A 236 21.90 -16.56 3.84
CA ASN A 236 23.29 -16.15 3.87
C ASN A 236 23.52 -14.65 3.61
N HIS A 237 22.53 -13.92 3.07
CA HIS A 237 22.73 -12.54 2.62
C HIS A 237 21.76 -11.53 3.25
N ILE A 238 20.68 -11.99 3.91
CA ILE A 238 19.77 -11.06 4.60
C ILE A 238 20.41 -10.59 5.91
N LEU A 239 20.40 -9.27 6.11
CA LEU A 239 20.95 -8.67 7.31
C LEU A 239 19.92 -8.68 8.46
N PRO A 240 20.36 -8.71 9.75
CA PRO A 240 19.44 -8.69 10.89
C PRO A 240 18.45 -7.53 10.88
N GLU A 241 18.90 -6.34 10.48
CA GLU A 241 18.06 -5.14 10.34
C GLU A 241 16.99 -5.27 9.25
N GLN A 242 17.16 -6.17 8.28
CA GLN A 242 16.21 -6.44 7.20
C GLN A 242 15.17 -7.51 7.59
N THR A 243 15.26 -8.06 8.80
CA THR A 243 14.32 -9.09 9.27
C THR A 243 13.21 -8.55 10.16
N ASN A 244 13.23 -7.26 10.46
CA ASN A 244 12.22 -6.61 11.28
C ASN A 244 11.73 -5.33 10.58
N ALA A 245 10.43 -5.13 10.58
CA ALA A 245 9.84 -3.88 10.11
C ALA A 245 10.28 -2.73 11.03
N THR A 246 10.72 -1.63 10.44
CA THR A 246 11.09 -0.42 11.17
C THR A 246 10.22 0.75 10.74
N ILE A 247 9.85 1.61 11.68
CA ILE A 247 9.17 2.88 11.43
C ILE A 247 10.16 4.00 11.66
N ASN A 248 10.44 4.78 10.62
CA ASN A 248 11.26 5.97 10.73
C ASN A 248 10.41 7.11 11.30
N ILE A 249 10.85 7.69 12.41
CA ILE A 249 10.19 8.81 13.08
C ILE A 249 10.92 10.09 12.68
N ASP A 250 10.17 11.03 12.09
CA ASP A 250 10.72 12.30 11.63
C ASP A 250 10.96 13.29 12.78
N ALA A 251 10.05 13.33 13.77
CA ALA A 251 10.22 14.19 14.94
C ALA A 251 9.39 13.68 16.14
N GLN A 252 9.84 14.05 17.34
CA GLN A 252 9.05 13.92 18.55
C GLN A 252 8.27 15.21 18.82
N LEU A 253 6.98 15.09 19.12
CA LEU A 253 6.07 16.20 19.43
C LEU A 253 5.40 15.99 20.78
N ASP A 254 5.10 17.07 21.49
CA ASP A 254 4.09 17.09 22.55
C ASP A 254 2.72 17.41 21.93
N PHE A 255 1.62 16.93 22.49
CA PHE A 255 0.29 17.19 21.90
C PHE A 255 -0.07 18.68 21.80
N ARG A 256 0.51 19.54 22.67
CA ARG A 256 0.34 21.00 22.58
C ARG A 256 0.91 21.61 21.31
N ASP A 257 1.88 20.94 20.66
CA ASP A 257 2.53 21.42 19.43
C ASP A 257 1.66 21.14 18.19
N ILE A 258 0.70 20.21 18.31
CA ILE A 258 -0.23 19.82 17.25
C ILE A 258 -1.37 20.81 17.16
N THR A 259 -1.09 21.98 16.60
CA THR A 259 -2.06 23.07 16.44
C THR A 259 -2.70 23.05 15.04
N PRO A 260 -3.87 23.71 14.84
CA PRO A 260 -4.43 23.89 13.50
C PRO A 260 -3.46 24.55 12.52
N LYS A 261 -2.63 25.49 12.99
CA LYS A 261 -1.59 26.13 12.16
C LYS A 261 -0.54 25.11 11.73
N PHE A 262 -0.04 24.30 12.66
CA PHE A 262 0.93 23.25 12.35
C PHE A 262 0.37 22.28 11.32
N PHE A 263 -0.86 21.82 11.49
CA PHE A 263 -1.51 20.93 10.53
C PHE A 263 -1.70 21.59 9.15
N PHE A 264 -2.08 22.87 9.12
CA PHE A 264 -2.17 23.63 7.86
C PHE A 264 -0.82 23.72 7.15
N ASP A 265 0.28 23.92 7.90
CA ASP A 265 1.62 23.96 7.33
C ASP A 265 2.06 22.58 6.81
N LEU A 266 1.69 21.47 7.49
CA LEU A 266 1.91 20.11 6.98
C LEU A 266 1.17 19.86 5.67
N LYS A 267 -0.05 20.36 5.50
CA LYS A 267 -0.81 20.22 4.24
C LYS A 267 -0.09 20.82 3.03
N LYS A 268 0.81 21.78 3.21
CA LYS A 268 1.60 22.37 2.10
C LYS A 268 2.62 21.40 1.49
N PHE A 269 2.95 20.33 2.19
CA PHE A 269 3.83 19.27 1.65
C PHE A 269 3.11 18.32 0.68
N ASN A 270 1.77 18.35 0.62
CA ASN A 270 1.02 17.59 -0.38
C ASN A 270 1.44 17.94 -1.83
N PRO A 271 1.31 16.96 -2.76
CA PRO A 271 0.84 15.60 -2.56
C PRO A 271 1.92 14.70 -1.94
N PHE A 272 1.51 13.86 -0.98
CA PHE A 272 2.36 12.84 -0.40
C PHE A 272 2.40 11.58 -1.28
N GLY A 273 3.53 10.85 -1.22
CA GLY A 273 3.76 9.61 -1.95
C GLY A 273 5.19 9.12 -1.74
N PRO A 274 5.68 8.12 -2.50
CA PRO A 274 7.06 7.65 -2.36
C PRO A 274 8.07 8.80 -2.44
N GLU A 275 9.09 8.77 -1.58
CA GLU A 275 10.13 9.79 -1.38
C GLU A 275 9.64 11.16 -0.89
N ASN A 276 8.33 11.39 -0.82
CA ASN A 276 7.69 12.51 -0.13
C ASN A 276 6.60 11.95 0.80
N LEU A 277 7.01 11.11 1.75
CA LEU A 277 6.11 10.43 2.68
C LEU A 277 5.45 11.44 3.64
N LYS A 278 4.27 11.07 4.16
CA LYS A 278 3.70 11.79 5.29
C LYS A 278 4.66 11.69 6.47
N PRO A 279 4.96 12.80 7.16
CA PRO A 279 5.79 12.74 8.34
C PRO A 279 5.18 11.88 9.45
N ILE A 280 5.99 11.02 10.04
CA ILE A 280 5.62 10.22 11.20
C ILE A 280 6.21 10.86 12.44
N PHE A 281 5.33 11.19 13.37
CA PHE A 281 5.70 11.79 14.65
C PHE A 281 5.62 10.77 15.78
N ALA A 282 6.32 11.03 16.86
CA ALA A 282 6.18 10.27 18.09
C ALA A 282 5.82 11.17 19.26
N THR A 283 4.96 10.68 20.16
CA THR A 283 4.75 11.24 21.50
C THR A 283 5.02 10.16 22.53
N LEU A 284 5.84 10.51 23.51
CA LEU A 284 6.26 9.59 24.56
C LEU A 284 5.39 9.77 25.80
N ASN A 285 5.20 8.66 26.53
CA ASN A 285 4.49 8.66 27.81
C ASN A 285 3.06 9.20 27.76
N VAL A 286 2.30 8.78 26.75
CA VAL A 286 0.87 9.02 26.70
C VAL A 286 0.11 7.96 27.49
N TYR A 287 -1.13 8.26 27.88
CA TYR A 287 -2.02 7.28 28.52
C TYR A 287 -3.46 7.45 28.01
N ASP A 288 -4.27 6.42 28.19
CA ASP A 288 -5.68 6.44 27.81
C ASP A 288 -6.47 7.38 28.74
N TYR A 289 -7.25 8.30 28.16
CA TYR A 289 -8.18 9.16 28.89
C TYR A 289 -9.28 8.33 29.63
N GLY A 290 -9.51 7.10 29.18
CA GLY A 290 -10.51 6.19 29.73
C GLY A 290 -11.67 5.88 28.76
N THR A 291 -11.74 6.55 27.65
CA THR A 291 -12.82 6.46 26.65
C THR A 291 -12.46 5.65 25.41
N SER A 292 -11.20 5.19 25.31
CA SER A 292 -10.74 4.37 24.18
C SER A 292 -11.55 3.10 24.03
N LYS A 293 -11.93 2.75 22.80
CA LYS A 293 -12.78 1.59 22.52
C LYS A 293 -12.45 0.95 21.18
N VAL A 294 -12.71 -0.35 21.11
CA VAL A 294 -12.66 -1.11 19.88
C VAL A 294 -13.80 -0.66 18.96
N VAL A 295 -13.49 -0.49 17.69
CA VAL A 295 -14.41 -0.07 16.62
C VAL A 295 -14.11 -0.87 15.36
N GLY A 296 -14.94 -0.68 14.32
CA GLY A 296 -14.85 -1.42 13.06
C GLY A 296 -15.92 -2.50 12.99
N ARG A 297 -16.22 -2.94 11.77
CA ARG A 297 -17.28 -3.94 11.54
C ARG A 297 -16.92 -5.30 12.13
N GLU A 298 -15.64 -5.65 12.09
CA GLU A 298 -15.07 -6.90 12.64
C GLU A 298 -14.35 -6.65 13.98
N GLN A 299 -14.51 -5.45 14.56
CA GLN A 299 -13.85 -5.03 15.81
C GLN A 299 -12.33 -5.10 15.74
N GLU A 300 -11.77 -4.72 14.64
CA GLU A 300 -10.34 -4.81 14.31
C GLU A 300 -9.56 -3.52 14.59
N HIS A 301 -10.23 -2.39 14.86
CA HIS A 301 -9.61 -1.09 15.06
C HIS A 301 -9.81 -0.56 16.49
N ILE A 302 -9.01 0.43 16.91
CA ILE A 302 -9.21 1.11 18.19
C ILE A 302 -9.40 2.61 17.93
N LYS A 303 -10.51 3.16 18.41
CA LYS A 303 -10.65 4.59 18.56
C LYS A 303 -10.07 5.00 19.91
N LEU A 304 -9.15 5.93 19.90
CA LEU A 304 -8.34 6.36 21.04
C LEU A 304 -8.69 7.79 21.42
N GLU A 305 -8.64 8.05 22.73
CA GLU A 305 -8.57 9.37 23.30
C GLU A 305 -7.40 9.38 24.27
N LEU A 306 -6.34 10.07 23.91
CA LEU A 306 -5.03 9.98 24.55
C LEU A 306 -4.67 11.29 25.23
N VAL A 307 -4.05 11.17 26.40
CA VAL A 307 -3.49 12.30 27.15
C VAL A 307 -1.98 12.24 27.09
N ASP A 308 -1.36 13.32 26.70
CA ASP A 308 0.08 13.51 26.82
C ASP A 308 0.45 13.88 28.25
N ASN A 309 1.24 13.04 28.89
CA ASN A 309 1.64 13.21 30.31
C ASN A 309 2.44 14.49 30.56
N LYS A 310 3.08 15.05 29.54
CA LYS A 310 3.92 16.24 29.66
C LYS A 310 3.11 17.53 29.52
N SER A 311 2.16 17.57 28.60
CA SER A 311 1.37 18.76 28.31
C SER A 311 -0.04 18.72 28.91
N ASN A 312 -0.52 17.57 29.34
CA ASN A 312 -1.92 17.27 29.73
C ASN A 312 -2.96 17.55 28.63
N ASN A 313 -2.51 17.74 27.38
CA ASN A 313 -3.40 17.90 26.25
C ASN A 313 -3.98 16.56 25.82
N VAL A 314 -5.22 16.59 25.33
CA VAL A 314 -5.94 15.41 24.86
C VAL A 314 -6.01 15.42 23.33
N MET A 315 -5.71 14.28 22.71
CA MET A 315 -5.83 14.09 21.26
C MET A 315 -6.63 12.84 20.94
N ASN A 316 -7.48 12.95 19.92
CA ASN A 316 -8.19 11.81 19.37
C ASN A 316 -7.28 11.04 18.41
N GLY A 317 -7.37 9.73 18.42
CA GLY A 317 -6.62 8.85 17.51
C GLY A 317 -7.44 7.69 17.00
N ILE A 318 -6.95 7.09 15.92
CA ILE A 318 -7.44 5.84 15.37
C ILE A 318 -6.25 4.92 15.09
N ALA A 319 -6.30 3.69 15.59
CA ALA A 319 -5.31 2.64 15.32
C ALA A 319 -5.98 1.53 14.52
N PHE A 320 -5.66 1.46 13.23
CA PHE A 320 -6.25 0.47 12.33
C PHE A 320 -5.58 -0.90 12.53
N GLY A 321 -6.40 -1.99 12.62
CA GLY A 321 -5.90 -3.36 12.73
C GLY A 321 -5.22 -3.70 14.06
N GLN A 322 -5.26 -2.82 15.07
CA GLN A 322 -4.50 -2.96 16.31
C GLN A 322 -5.38 -3.29 17.53
N SER A 323 -6.57 -3.85 17.34
CA SER A 323 -7.52 -4.12 18.43
C SER A 323 -6.94 -5.01 19.53
N SER A 324 -5.96 -5.85 19.25
CA SER A 324 -5.23 -6.65 20.24
C SER A 324 -4.55 -5.83 21.33
N GLN A 325 -4.18 -4.58 21.04
CA GLN A 325 -3.52 -3.66 21.98
C GLN A 325 -4.48 -3.05 23.03
N VAL A 326 -5.81 -3.16 22.84
CA VAL A 326 -6.80 -2.49 23.71
C VAL A 326 -6.66 -2.87 25.18
N ARG A 327 -6.33 -4.14 25.46
CA ARG A 327 -6.13 -4.60 26.84
C ARG A 327 -4.99 -3.87 27.52
N TYR A 328 -3.87 -3.72 26.81
CA TYR A 328 -2.70 -2.99 27.30
C TYR A 328 -3.01 -1.50 27.48
N ILE A 329 -3.62 -0.85 26.51
CA ILE A 329 -4.00 0.57 26.54
C ILE A 329 -4.85 0.89 27.79
N LYS A 330 -5.80 0.01 28.14
CA LYS A 330 -6.71 0.17 29.28
C LYS A 330 -6.07 -0.08 30.65
N THR A 331 -4.81 -0.50 30.73
CA THR A 331 -4.13 -0.70 32.04
C THR A 331 -3.78 0.59 32.75
N LYS A 332 -4.00 1.75 32.13
CA LYS A 332 -3.60 3.09 32.61
C LYS A 332 -2.09 3.27 32.79
N GLN A 333 -1.29 2.34 32.27
CA GLN A 333 0.15 2.52 32.18
C GLN A 333 0.47 3.47 31.01
N SER A 334 1.55 4.21 31.14
CA SER A 334 2.01 5.06 30.04
C SER A 334 2.62 4.22 28.92
N PHE A 335 2.45 4.67 27.70
CA PHE A 335 3.01 4.06 26.50
C PHE A 335 3.47 5.14 25.52
N ASN A 336 4.24 4.73 24.53
CA ASN A 336 4.70 5.59 23.45
C ASN A 336 3.89 5.27 22.20
N ILE A 337 3.63 6.29 21.40
CA ILE A 337 2.95 6.15 20.10
C ILE A 337 3.78 6.77 19.00
N CYS A 338 3.67 6.23 17.80
CA CYS A 338 4.02 6.94 16.59
C CYS A 338 2.80 7.04 15.68
N TYR A 339 2.70 8.14 14.93
CA TYR A 339 1.46 8.49 14.23
C TYR A 339 1.71 9.48 13.10
N THR A 340 0.78 9.49 12.13
CA THR A 340 0.58 10.61 11.22
C THR A 340 -0.56 11.51 11.70
N ILE A 341 -0.59 12.75 11.24
CA ILE A 341 -1.62 13.72 11.62
C ILE A 341 -2.57 13.88 10.43
N GLU A 342 -3.87 13.66 10.69
CA GLU A 342 -4.90 13.63 9.66
C GLU A 342 -6.07 14.56 10.03
N GLU A 343 -6.88 14.91 9.06
CA GLU A 343 -8.17 15.53 9.31
C GLU A 343 -9.22 14.45 9.65
N ASN A 344 -10.03 14.69 10.65
CA ASN A 344 -11.06 13.75 11.03
C ASN A 344 -12.17 13.71 9.97
N ILE A 345 -12.35 12.58 9.34
CA ILE A 345 -13.32 12.37 8.25
C ILE A 345 -14.77 12.65 8.69
N HIS A 346 -15.08 12.47 9.97
CA HIS A 346 -16.43 12.63 10.52
C HIS A 346 -16.71 14.01 11.13
N LYS A 347 -15.65 14.80 11.33
CA LYS A 347 -15.74 16.16 11.90
C LYS A 347 -14.74 17.05 11.18
N HIS A 348 -15.18 17.63 10.08
CA HIS A 348 -14.35 18.55 9.30
C HIS A 348 -13.72 19.64 10.18
N GLY A 349 -12.42 19.83 10.02
CA GLY A 349 -11.62 20.78 10.79
C GLY A 349 -11.01 20.22 12.08
N ASP A 350 -11.46 19.08 12.60
CA ASP A 350 -10.83 18.44 13.75
C ASP A 350 -9.57 17.65 13.31
N ILE A 351 -8.53 17.76 14.10
CA ILE A 351 -7.28 17.01 13.91
C ILE A 351 -7.40 15.65 14.61
N GLN A 352 -6.98 14.60 13.94
CA GLN A 352 -6.94 13.24 14.47
C GLN A 352 -5.57 12.60 14.21
N LEU A 353 -5.08 11.82 15.17
CA LEU A 353 -3.87 11.01 15.00
C LEU A 353 -4.23 9.69 14.35
N GLN A 354 -3.56 9.33 13.26
CA GLN A 354 -3.58 7.97 12.77
C GLN A 354 -2.37 7.24 13.36
N ILE A 355 -2.64 6.32 14.27
CA ILE A 355 -1.60 5.61 15.04
C ILE A 355 -1.01 4.50 14.18
N GLU A 356 0.29 4.55 13.98
CA GLU A 356 1.05 3.54 13.23
C GLU A 356 1.52 2.42 14.15
N ASP A 357 2.00 2.75 15.36
CA ASP A 357 2.44 1.74 16.33
C ASP A 357 2.30 2.25 17.77
N ILE A 358 2.16 1.30 18.69
CA ILE A 358 2.02 1.52 20.15
C ILE A 358 3.05 0.63 20.87
N LYS A 359 3.91 1.25 21.68
CA LYS A 359 4.92 0.52 22.46
C LYS A 359 4.89 0.88 23.95
N PRO A 360 5.10 -0.07 24.85
CA PRO A 360 5.27 0.22 26.27
C PRO A 360 6.34 1.29 26.48
N SER A 361 6.06 2.25 27.38
CA SER A 361 7.14 3.10 27.91
C SER A 361 8.10 2.19 28.67
N ARG A 362 9.35 2.10 28.23
CA ARG A 362 10.37 1.41 29.02
C ARG A 362 10.54 2.23 30.30
N PHE A 363 10.38 1.60 31.46
CA PHE A 363 10.83 2.21 32.69
C PHE A 363 12.33 2.55 32.55
N GLN A 364 12.66 3.81 32.66
CA GLN A 364 14.04 4.27 32.84
C GLN A 364 14.52 3.92 34.22
#